data_8d8fc67bf04ea03b11e8bbb3bc4f225b
#
_entry.id   8d8fc67bf04ea03b11e8bbb3bc4f225b
#
_cell.length_a   1.000
_cell.length_b   1.000
_cell.length_c   1.000
_cell.angle_alpha   90.00
_cell.angle_beta   90.00
_cell.angle_gamma   90.00
#
_symmetry.space_group_name_H-M   'P 1'
#
loop_
_entity.id
_entity.type
_entity.pdbx_description
1 polymer ?
#
loop_
_entity_poly.entity_id
_entity_poly.type
_entity_poly.pdbx_seq_one_letter_code
_entity_poly.pdbx_strand_id
1 'polypeptide(L)'
;MSKFYVAILACMLLYFNNGIAQHQELNEDPKLWGKSKKSLDSNNLLHQFQMGTMHGHFRSFFSTTANKNSDIEYANAVGGGIQFISKPIYNINIGVSGFFVYDAFSSDLTKPHPLSNTLNRYELGLFDVTNPANKNDIDRLEELFIQYNNKNTKITIGKQLLNTPFINLQDGRMRPTEVQGFWGQFKLEKSKWYAGWLNRFSPRGTVEWYKTSESIGIYSVGVNQDGSKSEYKNNLKSSGVALLGGDILLCKNYKLQLWNQYVENIFNSSFIQLDKIPTNYDKTYFGIQLMRQMVINKGGNEEINKTYFNPSQSSLVFGGRIGQQINQWDHSLNYTRITKSGRYLMPREWGRDPFYTFLVGERNEGFGDLSAYVFKTKYTSKQYPLTMSGAIGYFNLPDIKNYALNKYSFPSYWQYNIDARYALTGFWKGWEIQFIYFYKKASGNTYNEAKNYINKVDMGHFNFILNFHF
;
A
#
# COMPACT_ATOMS: atom_id res chain seq x y z
N MET A 1 -0.75 23.83 -33.78
CA MET A 1 -0.76 23.84 -32.30
C MET A 1 0.12 22.75 -31.64
N SER A 2 0.65 21.75 -32.37
CA SER A 2 1.46 20.67 -31.77
C SER A 2 2.92 21.01 -31.41
N LYS A 3 3.51 22.04 -32.03
CA LYS A 3 4.93 22.41 -31.80
C LYS A 3 5.15 23.30 -30.56
N PHE A 4 4.11 23.93 -30.04
CA PHE A 4 4.21 24.82 -28.86
C PHE A 4 4.25 24.05 -27.54
N TYR A 5 3.58 22.92 -27.45
CA TYR A 5 3.57 22.10 -26.24
C TYR A 5 4.86 21.30 -26.02
N VAL A 6 5.55 20.93 -27.12
CA VAL A 6 6.86 20.26 -27.05
C VAL A 6 7.95 21.23 -26.57
N ALA A 7 7.86 22.51 -26.94
CA ALA A 7 8.81 23.53 -26.49
C ALA A 7 8.67 23.87 -24.99
N ILE A 8 7.46 23.87 -24.43
CA ILE A 8 7.23 24.08 -22.98
C ILE A 8 7.76 22.89 -22.17
N LEU A 9 7.61 21.66 -22.67
CA LEU A 9 8.16 20.48 -22.02
C LEU A 9 9.70 20.45 -22.08
N ALA A 10 10.30 20.94 -23.16
CA ALA A 10 11.75 21.03 -23.34
C ALA A 10 12.39 22.17 -22.53
N CYS A 11 11.71 23.30 -22.32
CA CYS A 11 12.22 24.40 -21.51
C CYS A 11 12.17 24.14 -19.99
N MET A 12 11.37 23.20 -19.50
CA MET A 12 11.37 22.77 -18.08
C MET A 12 12.55 21.85 -17.72
N LEU A 13 13.33 21.39 -18.71
CA LEU A 13 14.44 20.44 -18.51
C LEU A 13 15.82 21.06 -18.31
N LEU A 14 15.95 22.38 -18.36
CA LEU A 14 17.25 23.06 -18.30
C LEU A 14 17.37 23.97 -17.09
N TYR A 15 17.74 23.46 -15.97
CA TYR A 15 18.40 24.07 -14.78
C TYR A 15 17.90 23.38 -13.52
N PHE A 16 18.77 22.52 -12.89
CA PHE A 16 18.67 22.34 -11.43
C PHE A 16 19.60 21.25 -10.88
N ASN A 17 20.21 21.49 -9.73
CA ASN A 17 21.11 20.58 -9.00
C ASN A 17 20.41 19.91 -7.80
N ASN A 18 20.65 18.61 -7.69
CA ASN A 18 20.58 17.72 -6.50
C ASN A 18 19.37 17.77 -5.55
N GLY A 19 18.45 16.83 -5.73
CA GLY A 19 17.53 16.30 -4.74
C GLY A 19 17.27 14.81 -5.02
N ILE A 20 17.21 13.99 -3.98
CA ILE A 20 17.02 12.55 -4.09
C ILE A 20 15.53 12.25 -3.97
N ALA A 21 14.89 11.78 -5.05
CA ALA A 21 13.55 11.21 -5.00
C ALA A 21 13.65 9.69 -4.81
N GLN A 22 12.92 9.13 -3.85
CA GLN A 22 12.96 7.71 -3.52
C GLN A 22 11.66 7.02 -3.96
N HIS A 23 11.79 5.92 -4.69
CA HIS A 23 10.70 5.01 -4.95
C HIS A 23 10.40 4.21 -3.68
N GLN A 24 9.12 4.10 -3.31
CA GLN A 24 8.72 3.47 -2.06
C GLN A 24 8.72 1.95 -2.19
N GLU A 25 9.81 1.32 -1.75
CA GLU A 25 9.84 -0.12 -1.45
C GLU A 25 9.21 -0.40 -0.07
N LEU A 26 8.88 -1.66 0.21
CA LEU A 26 8.29 -2.11 1.49
C LEU A 26 9.08 -1.68 2.75
N ASN A 27 10.35 -1.36 2.61
CA ASN A 27 11.24 -0.96 3.69
C ASN A 27 11.42 0.56 3.83
N GLU A 28 10.77 1.37 3.00
CA GLU A 28 10.85 2.83 3.05
C GLU A 28 9.60 3.39 3.73
N ASP A 29 9.79 4.19 4.78
CA ASP A 29 8.67 4.93 5.38
C ASP A 29 8.20 5.99 4.38
N PRO A 30 6.88 6.07 4.07
CA PRO A 30 6.34 7.11 3.21
C PRO A 30 6.61 8.49 3.80
N LYS A 31 7.01 9.44 2.97
CA LYS A 31 7.11 10.84 3.36
C LYS A 31 5.71 11.47 3.35
N LEU A 32 4.92 11.14 4.35
CA LEU A 32 3.58 11.72 4.52
C LEU A 32 3.67 13.14 5.08
N TRP A 33 4.68 13.40 5.91
CA TRP A 33 4.89 14.67 6.58
C TRP A 33 6.30 15.22 6.33
N GLY A 34 6.43 16.55 6.27
CA GLY A 34 7.71 17.24 6.09
C GLY A 34 8.69 17.02 7.26
N LYS A 35 9.97 17.29 7.06
CA LYS A 35 11.00 17.23 8.12
C LYS A 35 11.05 18.54 8.90
N SER A 36 10.96 18.45 10.25
CA SER A 36 11.03 19.58 11.17
C SER A 36 12.45 20.19 11.32
N LYS A 37 12.52 21.49 11.61
CA LYS A 37 13.72 22.18 12.09
C LYS A 37 13.79 22.15 13.63
N LYS A 38 15.00 22.04 14.21
CA LYS A 38 15.25 22.02 15.67
C LYS A 38 14.83 23.32 16.37
N SER A 39 14.28 23.22 17.59
CA SER A 39 13.88 24.34 18.45
C SER A 39 14.65 24.41 19.77
N LEU A 40 14.64 25.58 20.44
CA LEU A 40 15.34 25.96 21.66
C LEU A 40 14.61 25.51 22.94
N ASP A 41 15.33 25.43 24.08
CA ASP A 41 14.87 24.87 25.37
C ASP A 41 13.90 25.75 26.17
N SER A 42 12.91 25.13 26.85
CA SER A 42 12.04 25.78 27.84
C SER A 42 11.38 24.75 28.78
N ASN A 43 11.21 25.13 30.06
CA ASN A 43 10.71 24.28 31.14
C ASN A 43 9.20 24.43 31.43
N ASN A 44 8.45 25.17 30.62
CA ASN A 44 7.01 25.41 30.82
C ASN A 44 6.17 24.55 29.87
N LEU A 45 5.12 23.89 30.39
CA LEU A 45 4.23 23.00 29.62
C LEU A 45 3.59 23.73 28.42
N LEU A 46 3.07 24.94 28.61
CA LEU A 46 2.47 25.74 27.52
C LEU A 46 3.50 26.04 26.45
N HIS A 47 4.70 26.42 26.85
CA HIS A 47 5.80 26.71 25.92
C HIS A 47 6.29 25.44 25.19
N GLN A 48 6.24 24.27 25.83
CA GLN A 48 6.52 22.98 25.20
C GLN A 48 5.49 22.65 24.11
N PHE A 49 4.21 22.95 24.34
CA PHE A 49 3.18 22.86 23.30
C PHE A 49 3.42 23.85 22.16
N GLN A 50 3.73 25.10 22.47
CA GLN A 50 4.03 26.14 21.47
C GLN A 50 5.27 25.81 20.63
N MET A 51 6.22 25.04 21.18
CA MET A 51 7.44 24.58 20.50
C MET A 51 7.24 23.25 19.77
N GLY A 52 6.05 22.71 19.70
CA GLY A 52 5.70 21.56 18.87
C GLY A 52 6.00 21.80 17.39
N THR A 53 6.11 20.72 16.64
CA THR A 53 6.36 20.78 15.20
C THR A 53 5.06 20.62 14.44
N MET A 54 4.85 21.50 13.46
CA MET A 54 3.75 21.39 12.50
C MET A 54 4.29 20.94 11.16
N HIS A 55 3.57 20.02 10.54
CA HIS A 55 3.84 19.54 9.20
C HIS A 55 2.57 19.62 8.39
N GLY A 56 2.68 20.03 7.13
CA GLY A 56 1.58 20.04 6.21
C GLY A 56 1.84 19.16 5.00
N HIS A 57 0.76 18.60 4.47
CA HIS A 57 0.76 17.85 3.23
C HIS A 57 -0.46 18.25 2.41
N PHE A 58 -0.22 18.66 1.18
CA PHE A 58 -1.24 18.87 0.16
C PHE A 58 -1.04 17.86 -0.96
N ARG A 59 -2.14 17.32 -1.49
CA ARG A 59 -2.13 16.38 -2.61
C ARG A 59 -3.25 16.69 -3.60
N SER A 60 -2.91 16.74 -4.88
CA SER A 60 -3.85 16.56 -5.99
C SER A 60 -3.58 15.24 -6.67
N PHE A 61 -4.61 14.43 -6.87
CA PHE A 61 -4.50 13.08 -7.41
C PHE A 61 -5.53 12.91 -8.52
N PHE A 62 -5.06 13.02 -9.76
CA PHE A 62 -5.84 12.68 -10.94
C PHE A 62 -5.65 11.20 -11.25
N SER A 63 -6.75 10.50 -11.49
CA SER A 63 -6.82 9.08 -11.83
C SER A 63 -7.75 8.87 -13.01
N THR A 64 -7.37 8.01 -13.94
CA THR A 64 -8.24 7.63 -15.06
C THR A 64 -8.02 6.18 -15.47
N THR A 65 -9.13 5.51 -15.77
CA THR A 65 -9.16 4.10 -16.20
C THR A 65 -9.86 3.98 -17.54
N ALA A 66 -9.18 3.36 -18.49
CA ALA A 66 -9.73 2.98 -19.80
C ALA A 66 -9.86 1.46 -19.86
N ASN A 67 -11.08 0.94 -19.80
CA ASN A 67 -11.39 -0.48 -19.99
C ASN A 67 -11.71 -0.78 -21.46
N LYS A 68 -11.43 -2.01 -21.90
CA LYS A 68 -11.85 -2.49 -23.22
C LYS A 68 -13.36 -2.36 -23.38
N ASN A 69 -13.81 -1.76 -24.50
CA ASN A 69 -15.23 -1.60 -24.87
C ASN A 69 -16.06 -0.85 -23.80
N SER A 70 -15.51 0.16 -23.17
CA SER A 70 -16.15 0.95 -22.15
C SER A 70 -15.74 2.41 -22.22
N ASP A 71 -16.59 3.30 -21.67
CA ASP A 71 -16.24 4.69 -21.48
C ASP A 71 -15.07 4.84 -20.50
N ILE A 72 -14.35 5.94 -20.63
CA ILE A 72 -13.24 6.28 -19.75
C ILE A 72 -13.79 6.79 -18.41
N GLU A 73 -13.36 6.18 -17.33
CA GLU A 73 -13.63 6.64 -15.98
C GLU A 73 -12.48 7.54 -15.49
N TYR A 74 -12.80 8.62 -14.79
CA TYR A 74 -11.81 9.56 -14.27
C TYR A 74 -12.26 10.22 -12.98
N ALA A 75 -11.30 10.69 -12.19
CA ALA A 75 -11.52 11.56 -11.05
C ALA A 75 -10.28 12.38 -10.73
N ASN A 76 -10.46 13.56 -10.18
CA ASN A 76 -9.41 14.36 -9.58
C ASN A 76 -9.78 14.70 -8.13
N ALA A 77 -9.10 14.05 -7.20
CA ALA A 77 -9.22 14.36 -5.79
C ALA A 77 -8.17 15.41 -5.39
N VAL A 78 -8.59 16.41 -4.65
CA VAL A 78 -7.71 17.41 -4.05
C VAL A 78 -7.88 17.36 -2.54
N GLY A 79 -6.78 17.39 -1.81
CA GLY A 79 -6.86 17.29 -0.36
C GLY A 79 -5.60 17.75 0.33
N GLY A 80 -5.67 17.80 1.63
CA GLY A 80 -4.54 18.20 2.45
C GLY A 80 -4.77 17.90 3.91
N GLY A 81 -3.68 17.89 4.67
CA GLY A 81 -3.71 17.65 6.09
C GLY A 81 -2.64 18.41 6.82
N ILE A 82 -2.85 18.51 8.12
CA ILE A 82 -1.89 19.10 9.05
C ILE A 82 -1.67 18.10 10.18
N GLN A 83 -0.39 17.91 10.53
CA GLN A 83 0.03 17.16 11.69
C GLN A 83 0.71 18.10 12.68
N PHE A 84 0.34 17.98 13.93
CA PHE A 84 1.04 18.60 15.06
C PHE A 84 1.64 17.51 15.94
N ILE A 85 2.92 17.66 16.32
CA ILE A 85 3.59 16.81 17.31
C ILE A 85 4.19 17.72 18.39
N SER A 86 3.78 17.52 19.65
CA SER A 86 4.32 18.27 20.75
C SER A 86 5.83 17.98 20.95
N LYS A 87 6.55 18.93 21.52
CA LYS A 87 7.90 18.63 22.02
C LYS A 87 7.82 17.57 23.15
N PRO A 88 8.76 16.61 23.23
CA PRO A 88 8.70 15.59 24.26
C PRO A 88 9.00 16.16 25.64
N ILE A 89 8.16 15.78 26.62
CA ILE A 89 8.35 16.00 28.05
C ILE A 89 8.57 14.63 28.68
N TYR A 90 9.67 14.43 29.38
CA TYR A 90 10.07 13.12 29.92
C TYR A 90 10.01 11.99 28.89
N ASN A 91 10.45 12.29 27.64
CA ASN A 91 10.38 11.39 26.49
C ASN A 91 8.96 11.07 25.99
N ILE A 92 7.93 11.75 26.49
CA ILE A 92 6.54 11.58 26.05
C ILE A 92 6.15 12.77 25.18
N ASN A 93 5.56 12.49 24.03
CA ASN A 93 4.95 13.47 23.13
C ASN A 93 3.54 13.04 22.72
N ILE A 94 2.75 14.01 22.29
CA ILE A 94 1.40 13.83 21.77
C ILE A 94 1.42 14.24 20.31
N GLY A 95 0.78 13.45 19.47
CA GLY A 95 0.58 13.77 18.05
C GLY A 95 -0.90 13.80 17.71
N VAL A 96 -1.28 14.76 16.86
CA VAL A 96 -2.61 14.85 16.25
C VAL A 96 -2.47 15.23 14.80
N SER A 97 -3.24 14.59 13.91
CA SER A 97 -3.34 14.97 12.52
C SER A 97 -4.75 14.78 11.98
N GLY A 98 -5.10 15.59 10.99
CA GLY A 98 -6.33 15.45 10.23
C GLY A 98 -6.06 15.69 8.76
N PHE A 99 -6.87 15.09 7.92
CA PHE A 99 -6.78 15.20 6.48
C PHE A 99 -8.18 15.31 5.88
N PHE A 100 -8.35 16.23 4.94
CA PHE A 100 -9.58 16.40 4.18
C PHE A 100 -9.35 16.08 2.71
N VAL A 101 -10.41 15.64 2.02
CA VAL A 101 -10.41 15.36 0.58
C VAL A 101 -11.66 15.96 -0.04
N TYR A 102 -11.52 16.47 -1.24
CA TYR A 102 -12.58 17.08 -2.03
C TYR A 102 -12.53 16.51 -3.45
N ASP A 103 -13.71 16.16 -4.02
CA ASP A 103 -13.85 15.81 -5.42
C ASP A 103 -13.87 17.06 -6.28
N ALA A 104 -12.74 17.42 -6.89
CA ALA A 104 -12.66 18.59 -7.76
C ALA A 104 -13.46 18.39 -9.06
N PHE A 105 -13.40 17.19 -9.62
CA PHE A 105 -14.22 16.72 -10.73
C PHE A 105 -14.07 15.21 -10.91
N SER A 106 -15.13 14.52 -11.29
CA SER A 106 -15.14 13.08 -11.55
C SER A 106 -16.21 12.67 -12.56
N SER A 107 -16.03 11.51 -13.18
CA SER A 107 -17.15 10.77 -13.79
C SER A 107 -18.17 10.39 -12.70
N ASP A 108 -19.35 9.91 -13.11
CA ASP A 108 -20.38 9.51 -12.14
C ASP A 108 -19.99 8.19 -11.43
N LEU A 109 -19.34 8.31 -10.27
CA LEU A 109 -18.85 7.19 -9.47
C LEU A 109 -19.95 6.46 -8.69
N THR A 110 -21.20 6.97 -8.70
CA THR A 110 -22.36 6.34 -8.02
C THR A 110 -22.98 5.24 -8.86
N LYS A 111 -22.77 5.25 -10.17
CA LYS A 111 -23.37 4.30 -11.10
C LYS A 111 -22.48 3.06 -11.27
N PRO A 112 -23.08 1.86 -11.15
CA PRO A 112 -22.41 0.63 -11.56
C PRO A 112 -22.10 0.65 -13.06
N HIS A 113 -20.97 0.07 -13.44
CA HIS A 113 -20.60 -0.10 -14.84
C HIS A 113 -21.66 -0.95 -15.58
N PRO A 114 -22.19 -0.50 -16.74
CA PRO A 114 -23.37 -1.12 -17.37
C PRO A 114 -23.14 -2.58 -17.78
N LEU A 115 -21.93 -2.98 -18.14
CA LEU A 115 -21.62 -4.35 -18.58
C LEU A 115 -21.26 -5.30 -17.43
N SER A 116 -20.68 -4.84 -16.34
CA SER A 116 -20.21 -5.68 -15.24
C SER A 116 -21.06 -5.59 -13.99
N ASN A 117 -21.95 -4.60 -13.92
CA ASN A 117 -22.77 -4.25 -12.75
C ASN A 117 -21.93 -4.08 -11.46
N THR A 118 -20.73 -3.56 -11.59
CA THR A 118 -19.82 -3.27 -10.47
C THR A 118 -19.49 -1.78 -10.43
N LEU A 119 -19.37 -1.21 -9.22
CA LEU A 119 -18.90 0.16 -9.06
C LEU A 119 -17.45 0.30 -9.53
N ASN A 120 -17.10 1.53 -9.89
CA ASN A 120 -15.73 1.91 -10.19
C ASN A 120 -14.78 1.44 -9.08
N ARG A 121 -13.58 0.96 -9.46
CA ARG A 121 -12.62 0.39 -8.53
C ARG A 121 -11.52 1.37 -8.14
N TYR A 122 -11.02 2.14 -9.10
CA TYR A 122 -9.80 2.91 -8.94
C TYR A 122 -10.09 4.34 -8.50
N GLU A 123 -10.95 5.03 -9.23
CA GLU A 123 -11.27 6.44 -9.02
C GLU A 123 -12.11 6.63 -7.75
N LEU A 124 -13.11 5.77 -7.52
CA LEU A 124 -13.91 5.80 -6.28
C LEU A 124 -13.03 5.64 -5.03
N GLY A 125 -11.95 4.87 -5.14
CA GLY A 125 -11.02 4.68 -4.04
C GLY A 125 -10.26 5.95 -3.61
N LEU A 126 -10.32 7.04 -4.34
CA LEU A 126 -9.77 8.34 -3.93
C LEU A 126 -10.64 9.01 -2.86
N PHE A 127 -11.92 8.64 -2.78
CA PHE A 127 -12.95 9.24 -1.93
C PHE A 127 -13.42 8.28 -0.84
N ASP A 128 -14.74 8.15 -0.67
CA ASP A 128 -15.35 7.21 0.26
C ASP A 128 -16.03 6.04 -0.48
N VAL A 129 -15.38 4.88 -0.47
CA VAL A 129 -15.89 3.66 -1.11
C VAL A 129 -17.17 3.11 -0.44
N THR A 130 -17.46 3.56 0.78
CA THR A 130 -18.69 3.15 1.51
C THR A 130 -19.86 4.05 1.22
N ASN A 131 -19.61 5.27 0.74
CA ASN A 131 -20.61 6.22 0.32
C ASN A 131 -20.17 6.95 -0.98
N PRO A 132 -20.37 6.35 -2.16
CA PRO A 132 -19.96 6.92 -3.44
C PRO A 132 -20.57 8.30 -3.77
N ALA A 133 -21.67 8.68 -3.13
CA ALA A 133 -22.31 9.98 -3.30
C ALA A 133 -21.61 11.09 -2.49
N ASN A 134 -20.78 10.73 -1.50
CA ASN A 134 -20.04 11.70 -0.69
C ASN A 134 -18.86 12.28 -1.49
N LYS A 135 -18.91 13.59 -1.79
CA LYS A 135 -17.92 14.30 -2.58
C LYS A 135 -17.15 15.37 -1.80
N ASN A 136 -17.67 15.82 -0.69
CA ASN A 136 -17.22 17.02 0.00
C ASN A 136 -16.95 16.79 1.49
N ASP A 137 -17.63 15.85 2.12
CA ASP A 137 -17.51 15.53 3.53
C ASP A 137 -16.61 14.29 3.69
N ILE A 138 -15.34 14.44 3.27
CA ILE A 138 -14.35 13.35 3.21
C ILE A 138 -13.15 13.72 4.10
N ASP A 139 -13.43 14.21 5.29
CA ASP A 139 -12.42 14.49 6.31
C ASP A 139 -12.26 13.32 7.28
N ARG A 140 -11.10 13.26 7.89
CA ARG A 140 -10.76 12.22 8.86
C ARG A 140 -9.76 12.73 9.88
N LEU A 141 -10.07 12.50 11.18
CA LEU A 141 -9.04 12.52 12.21
C LEU A 141 -8.14 11.30 11.98
N GLU A 142 -6.92 11.54 11.50
CA GLU A 142 -6.00 10.46 11.13
C GLU A 142 -5.22 9.97 12.36
N GLU A 143 -4.33 10.77 12.88
CA GLU A 143 -3.55 10.39 14.05
C GLU A 143 -4.06 11.09 15.31
N LEU A 144 -4.07 10.37 16.40
CA LEU A 144 -4.25 10.89 17.75
C LEU A 144 -3.58 9.91 18.71
N PHE A 145 -2.36 10.23 19.14
CA PHE A 145 -1.56 9.30 19.92
C PHE A 145 -0.77 9.98 21.03
N ILE A 146 -0.45 9.16 22.04
CA ILE A 146 0.59 9.42 23.01
C ILE A 146 1.76 8.50 22.69
N GLN A 147 2.97 9.03 22.66
CA GLN A 147 4.18 8.30 22.32
C GLN A 147 5.29 8.52 23.32
N TYR A 148 5.80 7.45 23.89
CA TYR A 148 7.07 7.43 24.61
C TYR A 148 8.21 7.09 23.63
N ASN A 149 9.27 7.88 23.62
CA ASN A 149 10.38 7.70 22.70
C ASN A 149 11.73 8.01 23.36
N ASN A 150 12.53 6.98 23.59
CA ASN A 150 13.91 7.13 24.02
C ASN A 150 14.89 6.55 22.98
N LYS A 151 16.18 6.47 23.31
CA LYS A 151 17.22 5.99 22.40
C LYS A 151 16.93 4.60 21.79
N ASN A 152 16.33 3.69 22.56
CA ASN A 152 16.20 2.28 22.20
C ASN A 152 14.75 1.81 22.11
N THR A 153 13.81 2.58 22.64
CA THR A 153 12.40 2.17 22.77
C THR A 153 11.48 3.28 22.29
N LYS A 154 10.55 2.90 21.42
CA LYS A 154 9.45 3.75 20.98
C LYS A 154 8.13 3.01 21.23
N ILE A 155 7.23 3.58 22.02
CA ILE A 155 5.91 3.01 22.29
C ILE A 155 4.87 4.05 21.91
N THR A 156 3.90 3.66 21.12
CA THR A 156 2.80 4.53 20.68
C THR A 156 1.47 3.90 21.05
N ILE A 157 0.56 4.68 21.62
CA ILE A 157 -0.81 4.29 21.98
C ILE A 157 -1.77 5.27 21.34
N GLY A 158 -2.75 4.77 20.60
CA GLY A 158 -3.76 5.58 19.93
C GLY A 158 -3.86 5.32 18.44
N LYS A 159 -4.37 6.32 17.71
CA LYS A 159 -4.48 6.33 16.24
C LYS A 159 -3.14 6.70 15.66
N GLN A 160 -2.61 5.88 14.75
CA GLN A 160 -1.25 6.01 14.24
C GLN A 160 -1.06 5.36 12.87
N LEU A 161 -0.02 5.80 12.19
CA LEU A 161 0.49 5.16 10.98
C LEU A 161 1.32 3.92 11.33
N LEU A 162 1.18 2.86 10.54
CA LEU A 162 1.94 1.63 10.72
C LEU A 162 2.47 1.11 9.39
N ASN A 163 3.74 0.69 9.37
CA ASN A 163 4.37 0.10 8.18
C ASN A 163 5.05 -1.21 8.54
N THR A 164 4.38 -2.33 8.23
CA THR A 164 4.84 -3.70 8.45
C THR A 164 4.60 -4.54 7.18
N PRO A 165 5.07 -5.77 7.07
CA PRO A 165 4.76 -6.62 5.92
C PRO A 165 3.26 -6.91 5.72
N PHE A 166 2.46 -6.84 6.79
CA PHE A 166 1.03 -7.20 6.76
C PHE A 166 0.09 -6.01 6.79
N ILE A 167 0.48 -4.94 7.48
CA ILE A 167 -0.28 -3.69 7.60
C ILE A 167 0.67 -2.59 7.22
N ASN A 168 0.41 -1.92 6.09
CA ASN A 168 1.40 -1.01 5.54
C ASN A 168 0.80 0.21 4.85
N LEU A 169 1.65 1.21 4.71
CA LEU A 169 1.34 2.50 4.12
C LEU A 169 1.41 2.40 2.58
N GLN A 170 0.46 1.70 1.97
CA GLN A 170 0.37 1.67 0.52
C GLN A 170 -0.02 3.05 -0.03
N ASP A 171 0.89 3.71 -0.72
CA ASP A 171 0.63 4.98 -1.39
C ASP A 171 -0.03 4.77 -2.76
N GLY A 172 -1.31 4.82 -2.81
CA GLY A 172 -2.09 4.65 -4.05
C GLY A 172 -3.47 5.29 -3.95
N ARG A 173 -3.64 6.22 -3.00
CA ARG A 173 -4.87 6.98 -2.74
C ARG A 173 -4.51 8.33 -2.15
N MET A 174 -5.51 9.11 -1.78
CA MET A 174 -5.30 10.41 -1.14
C MET A 174 -4.59 10.28 0.21
N ARG A 175 -4.85 9.22 0.94
CA ARG A 175 -4.30 8.94 2.28
C ARG A 175 -4.09 7.44 2.49
N PRO A 176 -3.20 7.01 3.41
CA PRO A 176 -2.95 5.61 3.72
C PRO A 176 -4.06 5.01 4.61
N THR A 177 -3.99 3.69 4.80
CA THR A 177 -4.68 3.02 5.91
C THR A 177 -3.99 3.35 7.23
N GLU A 178 -4.77 3.63 8.24
CA GLU A 178 -4.32 3.88 9.60
C GLU A 178 -4.88 2.88 10.59
N VAL A 179 -4.25 2.79 11.74
CA VAL A 179 -4.56 1.82 12.80
C VAL A 179 -4.71 2.48 14.14
N GLN A 180 -5.50 1.89 15.02
CA GLN A 180 -5.62 2.26 16.43
C GLN A 180 -5.24 1.09 17.32
N GLY A 181 -4.40 1.36 18.30
CA GLY A 181 -3.97 0.36 19.28
C GLY A 181 -2.67 0.72 19.96
N PHE A 182 -1.99 -0.30 20.45
CA PHE A 182 -0.66 -0.22 21.04
C PHE A 182 0.38 -0.73 20.04
N TRP A 183 1.50 -0.01 19.91
CA TRP A 183 2.63 -0.41 19.10
C TRP A 183 3.96 -0.09 19.78
N GLY A 184 4.78 -1.10 19.99
CA GLY A 184 6.12 -1.01 20.55
C GLY A 184 7.21 -1.33 19.54
N GLN A 185 8.30 -0.58 19.58
CA GLN A 185 9.53 -0.80 18.82
C GLN A 185 10.72 -0.78 19.77
N PHE A 186 11.57 -1.80 19.70
CA PHE A 186 12.70 -2.00 20.60
C PHE A 186 13.96 -2.19 19.76
N LYS A 187 14.92 -1.28 19.89
CA LYS A 187 16.18 -1.31 19.14
C LYS A 187 17.28 -1.92 20.01
N LEU A 188 17.90 -2.96 19.51
CA LEU A 188 19.15 -3.53 20.02
C LEU A 188 20.27 -3.24 19.02
N GLU A 189 21.50 -3.60 19.35
CA GLU A 189 22.69 -3.27 18.54
C GLU A 189 22.55 -3.66 17.07
N LYS A 190 22.15 -4.91 16.80
CA LYS A 190 22.01 -5.49 15.45
C LYS A 190 20.60 -5.89 15.08
N SER A 191 19.62 -5.54 15.91
CA SER A 191 18.23 -5.94 15.66
C SER A 191 17.24 -4.88 16.11
N LYS A 192 16.06 -4.91 15.49
CA LYS A 192 14.91 -4.10 15.86
C LYS A 192 13.72 -5.03 15.98
N TRP A 193 13.05 -4.97 17.11
CA TRP A 193 11.92 -5.81 17.45
C TRP A 193 10.66 -4.99 17.54
N TYR A 194 9.55 -5.61 17.24
CA TYR A 194 8.25 -4.97 17.18
C TYR A 194 7.20 -5.85 17.86
N ALA A 195 6.30 -5.23 18.60
CA ALA A 195 5.14 -5.90 19.17
C ALA A 195 3.96 -4.94 19.27
N GLY A 196 2.76 -5.40 18.98
CA GLY A 196 1.57 -4.57 19.12
C GLY A 196 0.27 -5.33 19.09
N TRP A 197 -0.77 -4.63 19.52
CA TRP A 197 -2.17 -5.04 19.44
C TRP A 197 -3.00 -3.91 18.85
N LEU A 198 -3.71 -4.21 17.76
CA LEU A 198 -4.52 -3.26 17.00
C LEU A 198 -5.99 -3.70 17.05
N ASN A 199 -6.88 -2.77 17.33
CA ASN A 199 -8.32 -3.07 17.49
C ASN A 199 -9.23 -2.29 16.55
N ARG A 200 -8.72 -1.24 15.89
CA ARG A 200 -9.46 -0.48 14.87
C ARG A 200 -8.58 -0.13 13.68
N PHE A 201 -9.21 0.03 12.54
CA PHE A 201 -8.61 0.40 11.27
C PHE A 201 -9.45 1.48 10.60
N SER A 202 -8.78 2.42 9.94
CA SER A 202 -9.39 3.34 9.00
C SER A 202 -8.76 3.10 7.62
N PRO A 203 -9.38 2.27 6.76
CA PRO A 203 -8.85 1.95 5.45
C PRO A 203 -8.74 3.18 4.57
N ARG A 204 -7.74 3.23 3.71
CA ARG A 204 -7.63 4.25 2.68
C ARG A 204 -8.88 4.25 1.79
N GLY A 205 -9.35 5.41 1.36
CA GLY A 205 -10.61 5.54 0.62
C GLY A 205 -11.85 5.29 1.48
N THR A 206 -11.76 5.56 2.80
CA THR A 206 -12.88 5.62 3.72
C THR A 206 -12.69 6.79 4.69
N VAL A 207 -13.75 7.24 5.34
CA VAL A 207 -13.70 8.32 6.33
C VAL A 207 -13.81 7.82 7.78
N GLU A 208 -14.26 6.60 7.98
CA GLU A 208 -14.61 6.04 9.26
C GLU A 208 -13.52 5.16 9.90
N TRP A 209 -13.65 4.93 11.19
CA TRP A 209 -12.84 4.02 12.00
C TRP A 209 -13.63 2.77 12.35
N TYR A 210 -13.27 1.64 11.74
CA TYR A 210 -13.92 0.34 11.87
C TYR A 210 -13.24 -0.52 12.93
N LYS A 211 -13.99 -1.35 13.67
CA LYS A 211 -13.40 -2.46 14.43
C LYS A 211 -12.67 -3.42 13.49
N THR A 212 -11.75 -4.22 14.02
CA THR A 212 -10.98 -5.19 13.22
C THR A 212 -11.87 -6.04 12.33
N SER A 213 -12.92 -6.65 12.89
CA SER A 213 -13.87 -7.50 12.15
C SER A 213 -14.66 -6.76 11.08
N GLU A 214 -15.03 -5.50 11.32
CA GLU A 214 -15.80 -4.66 10.41
C GLU A 214 -14.93 -4.07 9.28
N SER A 215 -13.62 -3.93 9.50
CA SER A 215 -12.67 -3.41 8.53
C SER A 215 -12.38 -4.37 7.37
N ILE A 216 -12.68 -5.67 7.54
CA ILE A 216 -12.49 -6.71 6.53
C ILE A 216 -13.74 -6.84 5.68
N GLY A 217 -13.61 -6.66 4.36
CA GLY A 217 -14.75 -6.75 3.42
C GLY A 217 -15.41 -5.42 3.10
N ILE A 218 -14.79 -4.30 3.42
CA ILE A 218 -15.18 -2.98 2.92
C ILE A 218 -14.97 -2.92 1.40
N TYR A 219 -13.87 -3.50 0.92
CA TYR A 219 -13.65 -3.68 -0.51
C TYR A 219 -14.32 -4.96 -1.03
N SER A 220 -14.13 -5.28 -2.32
CA SER A 220 -14.74 -6.45 -2.93
C SER A 220 -14.46 -7.74 -2.15
N VAL A 221 -15.50 -8.44 -1.76
CA VAL A 221 -15.43 -9.68 -0.98
C VAL A 221 -15.10 -10.92 -1.83
N GLY A 222 -15.36 -10.88 -3.16
CA GLY A 222 -15.18 -12.02 -4.05
C GLY A 222 -16.19 -13.15 -3.82
N VAL A 223 -15.76 -14.39 -4.11
CA VAL A 223 -16.60 -15.58 -4.02
C VAL A 223 -16.04 -16.60 -3.02
N ASN A 224 -16.91 -17.43 -2.49
CA ASN A 224 -16.60 -18.63 -1.74
C ASN A 224 -15.93 -19.69 -2.64
N GLN A 225 -15.54 -20.82 -2.07
CA GLN A 225 -14.87 -21.89 -2.80
C GLN A 225 -15.79 -22.65 -3.78
N ASP A 226 -17.08 -22.62 -3.53
CA ASP A 226 -18.13 -23.18 -4.38
C ASP A 226 -18.62 -22.22 -5.49
N GLY A 227 -18.09 -20.98 -5.50
CA GLY A 227 -18.46 -19.93 -6.46
C GLY A 227 -19.64 -19.06 -6.00
N SER A 228 -20.28 -19.34 -4.88
CA SER A 228 -21.29 -18.46 -4.29
C SER A 228 -20.66 -17.15 -3.83
N LYS A 229 -21.44 -16.07 -3.73
CA LYS A 229 -20.96 -14.77 -3.22
C LYS A 229 -20.52 -14.93 -1.75
N SER A 230 -19.33 -14.46 -1.41
CA SER A 230 -18.87 -14.42 -0.02
C SER A 230 -19.68 -13.45 0.81
N GLU A 231 -20.05 -13.86 2.03
CA GLU A 231 -20.88 -13.08 2.96
C GLU A 231 -20.16 -12.71 4.25
N TYR A 232 -18.86 -12.73 4.28
CA TYR A 232 -18.10 -12.42 5.51
C TYR A 232 -18.17 -10.95 5.94
N LYS A 233 -18.48 -10.01 5.04
CA LYS A 233 -18.64 -8.59 5.37
C LYS A 233 -19.68 -8.41 6.47
N ASN A 234 -19.30 -7.76 7.57
CA ASN A 234 -20.10 -7.52 8.78
C ASN A 234 -20.55 -8.79 9.53
N ASN A 235 -20.01 -9.97 9.16
CA ASN A 235 -20.35 -11.24 9.80
C ASN A 235 -19.15 -11.86 10.57
N LEU A 236 -17.99 -11.25 10.52
CA LEU A 236 -16.80 -11.74 11.22
C LEU A 236 -16.81 -11.36 12.70
N LYS A 237 -16.20 -12.22 13.52
CA LYS A 237 -15.95 -11.97 14.95
C LYS A 237 -14.44 -11.92 15.16
N SER A 238 -13.94 -10.79 15.63
CA SER A 238 -12.53 -10.60 16.02
C SER A 238 -12.40 -9.35 16.88
N SER A 239 -11.63 -9.45 17.94
CA SER A 239 -11.34 -8.34 18.88
C SER A 239 -10.11 -7.53 18.44
N GLY A 240 -9.23 -8.09 17.60
CA GLY A 240 -8.04 -7.37 17.19
C GLY A 240 -7.00 -8.21 16.47
N VAL A 241 -5.85 -7.56 16.23
CA VAL A 241 -4.68 -8.13 15.56
C VAL A 241 -3.46 -7.99 16.46
N ALA A 242 -2.83 -9.12 16.81
CA ALA A 242 -1.48 -9.11 17.37
C ALA A 242 -0.45 -9.14 16.25
N LEU A 243 0.56 -8.29 16.35
CA LEU A 243 1.72 -8.26 15.47
C LEU A 243 2.98 -8.45 16.29
N LEU A 244 3.85 -9.36 15.85
CA LEU A 244 5.20 -9.53 16.36
C LEU A 244 6.16 -9.49 15.19
N GLY A 245 7.29 -8.80 15.33
CA GLY A 245 8.26 -8.69 14.25
C GLY A 245 9.68 -8.51 14.73
N GLY A 246 10.63 -8.84 13.86
CA GLY A 246 12.05 -8.64 14.08
C GLY A 246 12.79 -8.40 12.78
N ASP A 247 13.59 -7.33 12.75
CA ASP A 247 14.58 -7.03 11.74
C ASP A 247 15.97 -7.28 12.33
N ILE A 248 16.72 -8.24 11.80
CA ILE A 248 18.00 -8.70 12.35
C ILE A 248 19.07 -8.56 11.28
N LEU A 249 20.12 -7.81 11.57
CA LEU A 249 21.32 -7.74 10.75
C LEU A 249 22.24 -8.89 11.16
N LEU A 250 22.22 -10.01 10.40
CA LEU A 250 23.02 -11.20 10.68
C LEU A 250 24.53 -10.92 10.52
N CYS A 251 24.87 -10.18 9.45
CA CYS A 251 26.23 -9.64 9.21
C CYS A 251 26.10 -8.39 8.34
N LYS A 252 27.22 -7.76 7.95
CA LYS A 252 27.22 -6.44 7.29
C LYS A 252 26.25 -6.27 6.11
N ASN A 253 25.91 -7.36 5.42
CA ASN A 253 25.12 -7.32 4.19
C ASN A 253 23.99 -8.37 4.13
N TYR A 254 23.65 -9.03 5.25
CA TYR A 254 22.50 -9.94 5.29
C TYR A 254 21.49 -9.51 6.35
N LYS A 255 20.26 -9.26 5.90
CA LYS A 255 19.13 -8.87 6.76
C LYS A 255 18.11 -10.00 6.81
N LEU A 256 17.79 -10.46 8.01
CA LEU A 256 16.69 -11.39 8.29
C LEU A 256 15.49 -10.62 8.84
N GLN A 257 14.32 -10.87 8.31
CA GLN A 257 13.04 -10.37 8.82
C GLN A 257 12.18 -11.55 9.25
N LEU A 258 11.66 -11.48 10.47
CA LEU A 258 10.75 -12.46 11.04
C LEU A 258 9.49 -11.75 11.46
N TRP A 259 8.33 -12.19 10.99
CA TRP A 259 7.07 -11.55 11.30
C TRP A 259 5.97 -12.56 11.54
N ASN A 260 5.09 -12.26 12.48
CA ASN A 260 3.86 -12.98 12.72
C ASN A 260 2.70 -12.00 12.88
N GLN A 261 1.57 -12.30 12.20
CA GLN A 261 0.30 -11.63 12.33
C GLN A 261 -0.73 -12.64 12.82
N TYR A 262 -1.28 -12.41 13.98
CA TYR A 262 -2.38 -13.18 14.54
C TYR A 262 -3.64 -12.32 14.53
N VAL A 263 -4.57 -12.62 13.62
CA VAL A 263 -5.90 -12.00 13.58
C VAL A 263 -6.81 -12.90 14.43
N GLU A 264 -7.17 -12.40 15.60
CA GLU A 264 -7.92 -13.16 16.59
C GLU A 264 -9.18 -13.75 15.97
N ASN A 265 -9.40 -15.05 16.21
CA ASN A 265 -10.50 -15.87 15.72
C ASN A 265 -10.58 -16.07 14.19
N ILE A 266 -9.67 -15.51 13.37
CA ILE A 266 -9.77 -15.58 11.91
C ILE A 266 -8.60 -16.36 11.30
N PHE A 267 -7.37 -15.86 11.38
CA PHE A 267 -6.20 -16.50 10.79
C PHE A 267 -4.88 -16.06 11.43
N ASN A 268 -3.85 -16.86 11.21
CA ASN A 268 -2.47 -16.52 11.55
C ASN A 268 -1.59 -16.57 10.31
N SER A 269 -0.68 -15.60 10.19
CA SER A 269 0.31 -15.53 9.10
C SER A 269 1.71 -15.40 9.69
N SER A 270 2.61 -16.29 9.31
CA SER A 270 4.04 -16.22 9.65
C SER A 270 4.83 -15.92 8.38
N PHE A 271 5.76 -14.97 8.45
CA PHE A 271 6.56 -14.50 7.33
C PHE A 271 8.03 -14.44 7.70
N ILE A 272 8.87 -14.98 6.82
CA ILE A 272 10.33 -14.97 6.92
C ILE A 272 10.87 -14.40 5.62
N GLN A 273 11.80 -13.45 5.72
CA GLN A 273 12.51 -12.90 4.57
C GLN A 273 14.00 -12.78 4.90
N LEU A 274 14.83 -13.28 4.02
CA LEU A 274 16.28 -13.11 4.08
C LEU A 274 16.75 -12.38 2.83
N ASP A 275 17.43 -11.25 3.02
CA ASP A 275 18.00 -10.44 1.95
C ASP A 275 19.50 -10.33 2.09
N LYS A 276 20.24 -10.54 0.99
CA LYS A 276 21.56 -9.97 0.78
C LYS A 276 21.39 -8.55 0.25
N ILE A 277 21.92 -7.57 0.98
CA ILE A 277 21.86 -6.14 0.64
C ILE A 277 23.09 -5.79 -0.22
N PRO A 278 22.95 -5.00 -1.29
CA PRO A 278 24.10 -4.54 -2.08
C PRO A 278 25.05 -3.68 -1.24
N THR A 279 26.34 -3.77 -1.53
CA THR A 279 27.40 -3.00 -0.86
C THR A 279 28.12 -2.09 -1.86
N ASN A 280 29.07 -1.29 -1.41
CA ASN A 280 29.90 -0.46 -2.32
C ASN A 280 30.74 -1.31 -3.27
N TYR A 281 31.16 -2.51 -2.86
CA TYR A 281 32.03 -3.41 -3.63
C TYR A 281 31.24 -4.47 -4.42
N ASP A 282 30.11 -4.94 -3.89
CA ASP A 282 29.28 -5.94 -4.53
C ASP A 282 27.86 -5.41 -4.69
N LYS A 283 27.51 -5.08 -5.91
CA LYS A 283 26.24 -4.48 -6.30
C LYS A 283 25.16 -5.52 -6.58
N THR A 284 25.48 -6.81 -6.50
CA THR A 284 24.53 -7.90 -6.67
C THR A 284 23.81 -8.17 -5.34
N TYR A 285 22.52 -8.34 -5.41
CA TYR A 285 21.70 -8.69 -4.26
C TYR A 285 20.74 -9.83 -4.60
N PHE A 286 20.30 -10.53 -3.60
CA PHE A 286 19.25 -11.54 -3.71
C PHE A 286 18.41 -11.57 -2.46
N GLY A 287 17.22 -12.16 -2.57
CA GLY A 287 16.32 -12.32 -1.44
C GLY A 287 15.46 -13.57 -1.58
N ILE A 288 15.08 -14.14 -0.47
CA ILE A 288 14.11 -15.23 -0.39
C ILE A 288 13.02 -14.90 0.62
N GLN A 289 11.81 -15.35 0.34
CA GLN A 289 10.65 -15.17 1.19
C GLN A 289 9.93 -16.49 1.41
N LEU A 290 9.43 -16.68 2.60
CA LEU A 290 8.53 -17.77 2.96
C LEU A 290 7.39 -17.22 3.79
N MET A 291 6.15 -17.55 3.43
CA MET A 291 4.97 -17.22 4.22
C MET A 291 4.05 -18.42 4.35
N ARG A 292 3.56 -18.64 5.55
CA ARG A 292 2.54 -19.65 5.85
C ARG A 292 1.34 -18.99 6.50
N GLN A 293 0.15 -19.35 6.04
CA GLN A 293 -1.11 -18.93 6.66
C GLN A 293 -1.93 -20.14 7.09
N MET A 294 -2.57 -20.02 8.23
CA MET A 294 -3.46 -21.03 8.80
C MET A 294 -4.70 -20.35 9.37
N VAL A 295 -5.80 -21.05 9.31
CA VAL A 295 -7.04 -20.62 9.97
C VAL A 295 -6.87 -20.64 11.49
N ILE A 296 -7.58 -19.76 12.17
CA ILE A 296 -7.79 -19.81 13.61
C ILE A 296 -9.27 -20.08 13.86
N ASN A 297 -9.56 -21.04 14.71
CA ASN A 297 -10.91 -21.50 15.01
C ASN A 297 -11.70 -21.82 13.72
N LYS A 298 -12.82 -21.13 13.50
CA LYS A 298 -13.69 -21.29 12.33
C LYS A 298 -13.49 -20.20 11.26
N GLY A 299 -12.35 -19.48 11.25
CA GLY A 299 -12.09 -18.46 10.25
C GLY A 299 -12.97 -17.20 10.34
N GLY A 300 -13.42 -16.89 11.54
CA GLY A 300 -14.18 -15.69 11.87
C GLY A 300 -15.68 -15.87 12.04
N ASN A 301 -16.27 -16.99 11.57
CA ASN A 301 -17.70 -17.28 11.72
C ASN A 301 -17.97 -18.79 11.76
N GLU A 302 -19.05 -19.22 12.38
CA GLU A 302 -19.48 -20.64 12.41
C GLU A 302 -20.05 -21.10 11.04
N GLU A 303 -20.71 -20.19 10.32
CA GLU A 303 -21.27 -20.46 9.00
C GLU A 303 -20.19 -20.29 7.94
N ILE A 304 -19.92 -21.33 7.14
CA ILE A 304 -18.78 -21.38 6.20
C ILE A 304 -18.83 -20.31 5.12
N ASN A 305 -20.00 -19.90 4.65
CA ASN A 305 -20.20 -18.83 3.65
C ASN A 305 -19.90 -17.43 4.23
N LYS A 306 -19.89 -17.29 5.56
CA LYS A 306 -19.58 -16.07 6.30
C LYS A 306 -18.16 -16.06 6.86
N THR A 307 -17.32 -17.08 6.58
CA THR A 307 -15.93 -17.10 7.01
C THR A 307 -15.04 -16.28 6.07
N TYR A 308 -14.04 -15.60 6.61
CA TYR A 308 -13.01 -14.96 5.80
C TYR A 308 -11.96 -15.97 5.33
N PHE A 309 -11.52 -16.85 6.21
CA PHE A 309 -10.56 -17.93 5.94
C PHE A 309 -11.27 -19.28 6.10
N ASN A 310 -11.31 -20.07 5.03
CA ASN A 310 -11.99 -21.36 5.08
C ASN A 310 -11.22 -22.33 5.99
N PRO A 311 -11.89 -22.98 6.98
CA PRO A 311 -11.24 -23.87 7.93
C PRO A 311 -10.51 -25.06 7.32
N SER A 312 -10.87 -25.49 6.12
CA SER A 312 -10.22 -26.63 5.43
C SER A 312 -8.95 -26.24 4.66
N GLN A 313 -8.56 -24.96 4.64
CA GLN A 313 -7.44 -24.46 3.82
C GLN A 313 -6.29 -23.94 4.67
N SER A 314 -5.11 -23.99 4.07
CA SER A 314 -3.93 -23.24 4.50
C SER A 314 -3.26 -22.65 3.26
N SER A 315 -2.40 -21.66 3.43
CA SER A 315 -1.63 -21.12 2.31
C SER A 315 -0.14 -21.17 2.61
N LEU A 316 0.63 -21.52 1.59
CA LEU A 316 2.09 -21.51 1.63
C LEU A 316 2.59 -20.73 0.41
N VAL A 317 3.46 -19.74 0.66
CA VAL A 317 3.99 -18.83 -0.36
C VAL A 317 5.50 -18.84 -0.31
N PHE A 318 6.14 -18.96 -1.47
CA PHE A 318 7.57 -18.81 -1.67
C PHE A 318 7.84 -17.59 -2.54
N GLY A 319 8.83 -16.79 -2.20
CA GLY A 319 9.30 -15.68 -2.99
C GLY A 319 10.80 -15.74 -3.20
N GLY A 320 11.26 -15.24 -4.35
CA GLY A 320 12.66 -15.08 -4.65
C GLY A 320 12.91 -13.84 -5.47
N ARG A 321 14.06 -13.20 -5.26
CA ARG A 321 14.56 -12.15 -6.14
C ARG A 321 16.07 -12.28 -6.34
N ILE A 322 16.54 -11.81 -7.51
CA ILE A 322 17.92 -11.51 -7.78
C ILE A 322 17.98 -10.18 -8.50
N GLY A 323 18.95 -9.36 -8.16
CA GLY A 323 19.09 -8.05 -8.79
C GLY A 323 20.52 -7.54 -8.74
N GLN A 324 20.75 -6.48 -9.50
CA GLN A 324 22.06 -5.82 -9.63
C GLN A 324 21.90 -4.32 -9.84
N GLN A 325 22.73 -3.56 -9.15
CA GLN A 325 22.87 -2.12 -9.36
C GLN A 325 24.03 -1.85 -10.31
N ILE A 326 23.75 -1.17 -11.42
CA ILE A 326 24.73 -0.80 -12.45
C ILE A 326 24.64 0.71 -12.66
N ASN A 327 25.61 1.45 -12.16
CA ASN A 327 25.63 2.92 -12.18
C ASN A 327 24.37 3.52 -11.52
N GLN A 328 23.46 4.13 -12.29
CA GLN A 328 22.20 4.73 -11.87
C GLN A 328 21.00 3.78 -11.99
N TRP A 329 21.22 2.59 -12.51
CA TRP A 329 20.18 1.59 -12.75
C TRP A 329 20.19 0.51 -11.67
N ASP A 330 19.01 0.10 -11.28
CA ASP A 330 18.76 -1.08 -10.44
C ASP A 330 17.84 -2.03 -11.21
N HIS A 331 18.27 -3.25 -11.43
CA HIS A 331 17.51 -4.25 -12.16
C HIS A 331 17.26 -5.46 -11.28
N SER A 332 16.07 -6.04 -11.33
CA SER A 332 15.77 -7.28 -10.61
C SER A 332 14.81 -8.20 -11.35
N LEU A 333 15.04 -9.49 -11.19
CA LEU A 333 14.10 -10.56 -11.52
C LEU A 333 13.48 -11.06 -10.23
N ASN A 334 12.16 -11.17 -10.20
CA ASN A 334 11.39 -11.47 -9.02
C ASN A 334 10.39 -12.58 -9.31
N TYR A 335 10.23 -13.49 -8.37
CA TYR A 335 9.33 -14.63 -8.46
C TYR A 335 8.50 -14.77 -7.19
N THR A 336 7.22 -15.13 -7.33
CA THR A 336 6.36 -15.55 -6.22
C THR A 336 5.55 -16.77 -6.63
N ARG A 337 5.52 -17.76 -5.78
CA ARG A 337 4.69 -18.96 -5.91
C ARG A 337 3.76 -19.07 -4.72
N ILE A 338 2.45 -19.08 -4.96
CA ILE A 338 1.44 -19.48 -3.99
C ILE A 338 1.03 -20.92 -4.34
N THR A 339 1.12 -21.82 -3.38
CA THR A 339 0.81 -23.25 -3.61
C THR A 339 -0.70 -23.47 -3.80
N LYS A 340 -1.06 -24.64 -4.30
CA LYS A 340 -2.46 -25.07 -4.48
C LYS A 340 -3.17 -25.50 -3.20
N SER A 341 -2.52 -25.42 -2.03
CA SER A 341 -3.10 -25.81 -0.74
C SER A 341 -4.23 -24.91 -0.27
N GLY A 342 -4.35 -23.71 -0.84
CA GLY A 342 -5.41 -22.76 -0.58
C GLY A 342 -5.08 -21.36 -1.11
N ARG A 343 -6.03 -20.45 -0.95
CA ARG A 343 -5.85 -19.04 -1.31
C ARG A 343 -4.95 -18.35 -0.29
N TYR A 344 -4.00 -17.53 -0.75
CA TYR A 344 -3.37 -16.53 0.08
C TYR A 344 -4.35 -15.38 0.32
N LEU A 345 -4.63 -15.05 1.58
CA LEU A 345 -5.60 -14.04 1.97
C LEU A 345 -4.95 -12.95 2.82
N MET A 346 -5.16 -11.71 2.45
CA MET A 346 -4.78 -10.53 3.21
C MET A 346 -5.88 -9.48 3.03
N PRO A 347 -6.43 -8.90 4.10
CA PRO A 347 -7.41 -7.84 3.94
C PRO A 347 -6.84 -6.70 3.11
N ARG A 348 -7.45 -6.42 1.96
CA ARG A 348 -7.01 -5.37 1.01
C ARG A 348 -7.09 -3.97 1.62
N GLU A 349 -7.88 -3.85 2.65
CA GLU A 349 -8.09 -2.67 3.46
C GLU A 349 -6.84 -2.30 4.27
N TRP A 350 -6.00 -3.28 4.62
CA TRP A 350 -4.86 -3.09 5.53
C TRP A 350 -3.54 -2.76 4.83
N GLY A 351 -3.48 -2.88 3.51
CA GLY A 351 -2.28 -2.58 2.75
C GLY A 351 -2.08 -3.47 1.52
N ARG A 352 -0.84 -3.71 1.16
CA ARG A 352 -0.38 -4.51 0.00
C ARG A 352 0.40 -5.74 0.43
N ASP A 353 0.51 -6.71 -0.48
CA ASP A 353 1.33 -7.90 -0.28
C ASP A 353 2.81 -7.55 -0.07
N PRO A 354 3.52 -8.29 0.81
CA PRO A 354 4.95 -8.07 1.05
C PRO A 354 5.86 -8.71 -0.02
N PHE A 355 5.32 -9.22 -1.12
CA PHE A 355 6.07 -10.02 -2.07
C PHE A 355 6.90 -9.17 -3.05
N TYR A 356 8.06 -9.69 -3.44
CA TYR A 356 8.95 -9.02 -4.40
C TYR A 356 8.29 -8.77 -5.77
N THR A 357 7.27 -9.56 -6.13
CA THR A 357 6.52 -9.42 -7.39
C THR A 357 5.42 -8.37 -7.34
N PHE A 358 5.19 -7.70 -6.20
CA PHE A 358 4.16 -6.65 -6.13
C PHE A 358 4.37 -5.58 -7.21
N LEU A 359 3.32 -5.22 -7.93
CA LEU A 359 3.23 -4.11 -8.88
C LEU A 359 2.09 -3.16 -8.49
N VAL A 360 2.25 -1.88 -8.78
CA VAL A 360 1.15 -0.91 -8.60
C VAL A 360 -0.04 -1.34 -9.45
N GLY A 361 -1.22 -1.35 -8.84
CA GLY A 361 -2.46 -1.78 -9.48
C GLY A 361 -2.76 -3.27 -9.34
N GLU A 362 -1.87 -4.07 -8.71
CA GLU A 362 -2.06 -5.51 -8.58
C GLU A 362 -1.79 -6.04 -7.17
N ARG A 363 -2.27 -7.27 -6.93
CA ARG A 363 -2.09 -8.06 -5.72
C ARG A 363 -2.14 -9.55 -6.03
N ASN A 364 -1.39 -10.32 -5.25
CA ASN A 364 -1.46 -11.78 -5.27
C ASN A 364 -2.50 -12.33 -4.27
N GLU A 365 -3.15 -11.47 -3.49
CA GLU A 365 -4.18 -11.83 -2.52
C GLU A 365 -5.44 -12.35 -3.22
N GLY A 366 -6.03 -13.39 -2.66
CA GLY A 366 -7.23 -14.05 -3.16
C GLY A 366 -6.96 -15.25 -4.06
N PHE A 367 -5.68 -15.58 -4.31
CA PHE A 367 -5.31 -16.67 -5.21
C PHE A 367 -4.53 -17.78 -4.49
N GLY A 368 -4.77 -19.01 -4.93
CA GLY A 368 -3.90 -20.18 -4.75
C GLY A 368 -3.39 -20.63 -6.11
N ASP A 369 -2.46 -21.55 -6.16
CA ASP A 369 -1.84 -22.06 -7.40
C ASP A 369 -1.36 -20.96 -8.37
N LEU A 370 -0.84 -19.85 -7.83
CA LEU A 370 -0.37 -18.71 -8.57
C LEU A 370 1.15 -18.79 -8.77
N SER A 371 1.64 -18.46 -9.96
CA SER A 371 3.05 -18.13 -10.22
C SER A 371 3.16 -16.76 -10.85
N ALA A 372 3.88 -15.86 -10.19
CA ALA A 372 4.16 -14.52 -10.68
C ALA A 372 5.65 -14.37 -11.02
N TYR A 373 5.94 -13.80 -12.18
CA TYR A 373 7.27 -13.49 -12.68
C TYR A 373 7.33 -12.01 -13.01
N VAL A 374 8.24 -11.26 -12.41
CA VAL A 374 8.32 -9.81 -12.61
C VAL A 374 9.76 -9.38 -12.81
N PHE A 375 10.03 -8.73 -13.94
CA PHE A 375 11.23 -7.93 -14.15
C PHE A 375 10.95 -6.49 -13.73
N LYS A 376 11.83 -5.91 -12.93
CA LYS A 376 11.79 -4.50 -12.52
C LYS A 376 13.09 -3.81 -12.91
N THR A 377 12.97 -2.56 -13.31
CA THR A 377 14.10 -1.66 -13.52
C THR A 377 13.81 -0.31 -12.90
N LYS A 378 14.80 0.29 -12.27
CA LYS A 378 14.71 1.62 -11.66
C LYS A 378 15.94 2.43 -12.06
N TYR A 379 15.71 3.64 -12.52
CA TYR A 379 16.74 4.64 -12.80
C TYR A 379 16.65 5.76 -11.77
N THR A 380 17.77 6.11 -11.15
CA THR A 380 17.88 7.26 -10.25
C THR A 380 18.95 8.19 -10.79
N SER A 381 18.55 9.38 -11.22
CA SER A 381 19.46 10.37 -11.75
C SER A 381 20.39 10.91 -10.65
N LYS A 382 21.66 11.13 -11.00
CA LYS A 382 22.63 11.83 -10.15
C LYS A 382 22.57 13.35 -10.31
N GLN A 383 22.10 13.81 -11.45
CA GLN A 383 22.10 15.24 -11.84
C GLN A 383 20.77 15.92 -11.49
N TYR A 384 19.68 15.22 -11.63
CA TYR A 384 18.33 15.75 -11.42
C TYR A 384 17.60 14.99 -10.31
N PRO A 385 16.66 15.60 -9.60
CA PRO A 385 15.82 14.93 -8.61
C PRO A 385 14.74 14.07 -9.29
N LEU A 386 15.17 13.18 -10.19
CA LEU A 386 14.36 12.33 -11.03
C LEU A 386 14.60 10.85 -10.70
N THR A 387 13.51 10.14 -10.46
CA THR A 387 13.48 8.68 -10.40
C THR A 387 12.47 8.15 -11.40
N MET A 388 12.85 7.15 -12.17
CA MET A 388 11.96 6.45 -13.10
C MET A 388 12.02 4.96 -12.80
N SER A 389 10.87 4.29 -12.87
CA SER A 389 10.77 2.84 -12.72
C SER A 389 9.93 2.24 -13.82
N GLY A 390 10.35 1.08 -14.31
CA GLY A 390 9.59 0.27 -15.23
C GLY A 390 9.49 -1.16 -14.72
N ALA A 391 8.39 -1.83 -15.04
CA ALA A 391 8.25 -3.25 -14.73
C ALA A 391 7.40 -3.97 -15.77
N ILE A 392 7.73 -5.24 -15.99
CA ILE A 392 6.93 -6.19 -16.77
C ILE A 392 6.69 -7.41 -15.90
N GLY A 393 5.43 -7.77 -15.71
CA GLY A 393 5.01 -8.92 -14.92
C GLY A 393 4.12 -9.88 -15.70
N TYR A 394 4.34 -11.17 -15.51
CA TYR A 394 3.43 -12.22 -15.93
C TYR A 394 2.86 -12.94 -14.71
N PHE A 395 1.54 -12.97 -14.61
CA PHE A 395 0.80 -13.57 -13.52
C PHE A 395 0.00 -14.75 -14.06
N ASN A 396 0.49 -15.95 -13.77
CA ASN A 396 -0.19 -17.19 -14.11
C ASN A 396 -1.11 -17.58 -12.96
N LEU A 397 -2.41 -17.47 -13.18
CA LEU A 397 -3.47 -17.70 -12.20
C LEU A 397 -4.26 -18.96 -12.56
N PRO A 398 -4.89 -19.65 -11.59
CA PRO A 398 -5.86 -20.67 -11.90
C PRO A 398 -7.02 -20.11 -12.71
N ASP A 399 -7.69 -20.97 -13.49
CA ASP A 399 -8.86 -20.57 -14.28
C ASP A 399 -9.88 -19.80 -13.41
N ILE A 400 -10.56 -18.84 -14.02
CA ILE A 400 -11.53 -17.98 -13.31
C ILE A 400 -12.73 -18.75 -12.76
N LYS A 401 -13.02 -19.94 -13.27
CA LYS A 401 -14.06 -20.86 -12.76
C LYS A 401 -13.53 -21.80 -11.67
N ASN A 402 -12.23 -21.81 -11.41
CA ASN A 402 -11.64 -22.50 -10.26
C ASN A 402 -11.83 -21.65 -8.99
N TYR A 403 -13.06 -21.52 -8.55
CA TYR A 403 -13.40 -20.70 -7.39
C TYR A 403 -12.68 -21.13 -6.12
N ALA A 404 -12.31 -22.39 -5.97
CA ALA A 404 -11.54 -22.86 -4.81
C ALA A 404 -10.20 -22.13 -4.66
N LEU A 405 -9.58 -21.71 -5.77
CA LEU A 405 -8.25 -21.08 -5.80
C LEU A 405 -8.23 -19.67 -6.42
N ASN A 406 -9.37 -19.18 -6.95
CA ASN A 406 -9.49 -17.87 -7.59
C ASN A 406 -10.70 -17.10 -7.04
N LYS A 407 -10.45 -16.33 -5.99
CA LYS A 407 -11.49 -15.61 -5.23
C LYS A 407 -12.23 -14.53 -6.03
N TYR A 408 -11.56 -13.95 -7.02
CA TYR A 408 -12.07 -12.76 -7.72
C TYR A 408 -12.38 -13.01 -9.18
N SER A 409 -12.30 -14.26 -9.65
CA SER A 409 -12.45 -14.61 -11.07
C SER A 409 -11.55 -13.74 -11.96
N PHE A 410 -10.27 -13.69 -11.61
CA PHE A 410 -9.25 -12.89 -12.30
C PHE A 410 -8.47 -13.81 -13.26
N PRO A 411 -8.44 -13.54 -14.59
CA PRO A 411 -7.71 -14.39 -15.53
C PRO A 411 -6.21 -14.17 -15.40
N SER A 412 -5.39 -15.09 -15.90
CA SER A 412 -3.95 -14.87 -16.08
C SER A 412 -3.70 -13.68 -17.01
N TYR A 413 -2.62 -12.91 -16.77
CA TYR A 413 -2.38 -11.67 -17.49
C TYR A 413 -0.91 -11.25 -17.50
N TRP A 414 -0.57 -10.39 -18.45
CA TRP A 414 0.62 -9.56 -18.45
C TRP A 414 0.31 -8.18 -17.89
N GLN A 415 1.26 -7.62 -17.17
CA GLN A 415 1.17 -6.25 -16.68
C GLN A 415 2.45 -5.47 -16.98
N TYR A 416 2.28 -4.24 -17.45
CA TYR A 416 3.34 -3.29 -17.75
C TYR A 416 3.16 -2.06 -16.91
N ASN A 417 4.19 -1.64 -16.16
CA ASN A 417 4.15 -0.47 -15.30
C ASN A 417 5.25 0.52 -15.67
N ILE A 418 4.92 1.80 -15.58
CA ILE A 418 5.86 2.92 -15.64
C ILE A 418 5.51 3.85 -14.48
N ASP A 419 6.51 4.30 -13.73
CA ASP A 419 6.41 5.31 -12.67
C ASP A 419 7.55 6.31 -12.88
N ALA A 420 7.25 7.61 -12.83
CA ALA A 420 8.25 8.67 -12.89
C ALA A 420 7.94 9.71 -11.82
N ARG A 421 8.95 10.06 -11.02
CA ARG A 421 8.87 11.05 -9.94
C ARG A 421 9.92 12.12 -10.12
N TYR A 422 9.51 13.38 -9.92
CA TYR A 422 10.36 14.53 -9.97
C TYR A 422 10.10 15.44 -8.78
N ALA A 423 11.08 15.59 -7.88
CA ALA A 423 11.00 16.54 -6.78
C ALA A 423 11.49 17.91 -7.23
N LEU A 424 10.66 18.95 -7.11
CA LEU A 424 10.99 20.31 -7.52
C LEU A 424 12.02 20.93 -6.56
N THR A 425 12.84 21.84 -7.09
CA THR A 425 13.92 22.49 -6.34
C THR A 425 13.78 24.03 -6.41
N GLY A 426 14.65 24.76 -5.72
CA GLY A 426 14.61 26.21 -5.69
C GLY A 426 13.34 26.74 -5.05
N PHE A 427 12.67 27.70 -5.70
CA PHE A 427 11.41 28.31 -5.24
C PHE A 427 10.29 27.28 -5.02
N TRP A 428 10.27 26.20 -5.82
CA TRP A 428 9.26 25.13 -5.77
C TRP A 428 9.64 23.96 -4.84
N LYS A 429 10.63 24.17 -3.97
CA LYS A 429 11.05 23.11 -3.03
C LYS A 429 9.87 22.69 -2.13
N GLY A 430 9.70 21.38 -1.97
CA GLY A 430 8.56 20.77 -1.25
C GLY A 430 7.52 20.18 -2.18
N TRP A 431 7.51 20.57 -3.46
CA TRP A 431 6.63 19.98 -4.47
C TRP A 431 7.27 18.74 -5.08
N GLU A 432 6.45 17.72 -5.32
CA GLU A 432 6.80 16.50 -6.05
C GLU A 432 5.71 16.18 -7.08
N ILE A 433 6.13 15.88 -8.29
CA ILE A 433 5.25 15.43 -9.38
C ILE A 433 5.51 13.95 -9.60
N GLN A 434 4.43 13.17 -9.73
CA GLN A 434 4.52 11.75 -10.06
C GLN A 434 3.55 11.38 -11.18
N PHE A 435 4.04 10.57 -12.12
CA PHE A 435 3.25 9.92 -13.15
C PHE A 435 3.31 8.42 -12.94
N ILE A 436 2.15 7.75 -12.94
CA ILE A 436 2.04 6.29 -12.88
C ILE A 436 1.16 5.85 -14.04
N TYR A 437 1.64 4.91 -14.83
CA TYR A 437 0.83 4.22 -15.83
C TYR A 437 1.02 2.72 -15.70
N PHE A 438 -0.09 1.98 -15.76
CA PHE A 438 -0.02 0.56 -15.99
C PHE A 438 -1.06 0.08 -17.00
N TYR A 439 -0.68 -0.96 -17.74
CA TYR A 439 -1.55 -1.65 -18.66
C TYR A 439 -1.59 -3.13 -18.33
N LYS A 440 -2.78 -3.73 -18.33
CA LYS A 440 -2.98 -5.15 -18.11
C LYS A 440 -3.57 -5.80 -19.35
N LYS A 441 -2.93 -6.87 -19.82
CA LYS A 441 -3.36 -7.65 -20.98
C LYS A 441 -3.74 -9.05 -20.55
N ALA A 442 -4.98 -9.46 -20.80
CA ALA A 442 -5.42 -10.84 -20.57
C ALA A 442 -4.55 -11.84 -21.35
N SER A 443 -4.16 -12.93 -20.70
CA SER A 443 -3.55 -14.13 -21.31
C SER A 443 -4.34 -15.40 -20.97
N GLY A 444 -5.13 -15.36 -19.90
CA GLY A 444 -6.09 -16.39 -19.54
C GLY A 444 -7.48 -16.15 -20.16
N ASN A 445 -8.34 -17.16 -20.03
CA ASN A 445 -9.69 -17.09 -20.59
C ASN A 445 -10.59 -16.16 -19.77
N THR A 446 -11.18 -15.17 -20.41
CA THR A 446 -12.21 -14.28 -19.83
C THR A 446 -13.64 -14.78 -20.07
N TYR A 447 -13.78 -15.82 -20.91
CA TYR A 447 -15.07 -16.33 -21.40
C TYR A 447 -15.95 -15.25 -22.06
N ASN A 448 -15.32 -14.14 -22.50
CA ASN A 448 -15.98 -12.97 -23.07
C ASN A 448 -17.04 -12.31 -22.18
N GLU A 449 -17.01 -12.57 -20.88
CA GLU A 449 -17.92 -11.96 -19.90
C GLU A 449 -17.31 -10.67 -19.35
N ALA A 450 -18.05 -9.56 -19.44
CA ALA A 450 -17.58 -8.23 -19.00
C ALA A 450 -17.09 -8.20 -17.54
N LYS A 451 -17.79 -8.90 -16.64
CA LYS A 451 -17.40 -9.03 -15.23
C LYS A 451 -16.01 -9.64 -15.01
N ASN A 452 -15.44 -10.33 -16.02
CA ASN A 452 -14.16 -11.00 -15.95
C ASN A 452 -13.00 -10.16 -16.53
N TYR A 453 -13.27 -9.06 -17.25
CA TYR A 453 -12.23 -8.17 -17.77
C TYR A 453 -12.36 -6.72 -17.31
N ILE A 454 -13.56 -6.17 -17.11
CA ILE A 454 -13.75 -4.79 -16.64
C ILE A 454 -13.06 -4.59 -15.28
N ASN A 455 -12.21 -3.55 -15.19
CA ASN A 455 -11.40 -3.22 -14.01
C ASN A 455 -10.46 -4.35 -13.54
N LYS A 456 -10.18 -5.32 -14.41
CA LYS A 456 -9.30 -6.46 -14.13
C LYS A 456 -8.16 -6.57 -15.14
N VAL A 457 -8.50 -6.79 -16.42
CA VAL A 457 -7.54 -6.97 -17.53
C VAL A 457 -8.04 -6.27 -18.80
N ASP A 458 -7.22 -6.20 -19.85
CA ASP A 458 -7.46 -5.45 -21.09
C ASP A 458 -7.85 -3.99 -20.77
N MET A 459 -7.07 -3.40 -19.86
CA MET A 459 -7.30 -2.05 -19.36
C MET A 459 -6.00 -1.28 -19.17
N GLY A 460 -6.06 0.03 -19.39
CA GLY A 460 -5.02 0.98 -19.03
C GLY A 460 -5.46 1.85 -17.87
N HIS A 461 -4.52 2.20 -17.00
CA HIS A 461 -4.77 3.08 -15.87
C HIS A 461 -3.63 4.08 -15.72
N PHE A 462 -3.98 5.35 -15.56
CA PHE A 462 -3.04 6.44 -15.44
C PHE A 462 -3.34 7.28 -14.20
N ASN A 463 -2.29 7.67 -13.49
CA ASN A 463 -2.36 8.63 -12.40
C ASN A 463 -1.37 9.76 -12.64
N PHE A 464 -1.81 10.99 -12.35
CA PHE A 464 -0.98 12.17 -12.19
C PHE A 464 -1.15 12.69 -10.78
N ILE A 465 -0.05 12.75 -10.02
CA ILE A 465 -0.07 13.10 -8.61
C ILE A 465 0.85 14.31 -8.39
N LEU A 466 0.33 15.31 -7.73
CA LEU A 466 1.07 16.48 -7.27
C LEU A 466 1.03 16.51 -5.75
N ASN A 467 2.18 16.44 -5.10
CA ASN A 467 2.34 16.52 -3.66
C ASN A 467 3.06 17.83 -3.28
N PHE A 468 2.69 18.41 -2.14
CA PHE A 468 3.42 19.48 -1.50
C PHE A 468 3.56 19.21 -0.01
N HIS A 469 4.79 19.23 0.49
CA HIS A 469 5.13 19.00 1.89
C HIS A 469 5.82 20.24 2.47
N PHE A 470 5.35 20.73 3.62
CA PHE A 470 5.85 21.94 4.29
C PHE A 470 5.92 21.79 5.81
#